data_8a12d77466510044500efe6906f39b79
#
_entry.id   8a12d77466510044500efe6906f39b79
#
_cell.length_a   1.000
_cell.length_b   1.000
_cell.length_c   1.000
_cell.angle_alpha   90.00
_cell.angle_beta   90.00
_cell.angle_gamma   90.00
#
_symmetry.space_group_name_H-M   'P 1'
#
loop_
_entity.id
_entity.type
_entity.pdbx_description
1 polymer ?
#
loop_
_entity_poly.entity_id
_entity_poly.type
_entity_poly.pdbx_seq_one_letter_code
_entity_poly.pdbx_strand_id
1 'polypeptide(L)'
;MESSVTGGEDSGGNISLSVKFSGRTIPITNLSPDSTIKDLKSLLQPLTNVLPRGQKLICKGKLLVDGMTLKESEVANGSRIMLMASQGLHQGDGPILKQAPTRPISRANNANTLGKEKTEVSVDKNRLDRWKATGVIGLRDYNLRAIPDEVWACGASARVIELSNNAIPVVPAKIGCLSSLQKLFLSANDILDNSINWEALVSLKLLTVLSLDQNHLTTLPPAFGLLTSLRQFHVANNKLSSLPNEIGLLTKLEVLKVNNNRISTMPTCIGDCIGLIEIDVSSNLLSELPETFGNLHNLKRERERERERERERERESFLCFDMEL
;
A
#
# COMPACT_ATOMS: atom_id res chain seq x y z
N MET A 1 -20.62 69.04 -8.58
CA MET A 1 -21.54 68.08 -7.96
C MET A 1 -20.93 66.72 -8.12
N GLU A 2 -20.50 66.20 -7.02
CA GLU A 2 -19.67 65.01 -6.83
C GLU A 2 -20.44 63.76 -7.12
N SER A 3 -19.80 62.83 -7.77
CA SER A 3 -20.19 61.44 -7.81
C SER A 3 -19.01 60.58 -7.35
N SER A 4 -19.13 60.12 -6.15
CA SER A 4 -18.22 59.23 -5.45
C SER A 4 -18.21 57.85 -6.12
N VAL A 5 -17.03 57.42 -6.55
CA VAL A 5 -16.72 56.04 -6.93
C VAL A 5 -16.31 55.30 -5.67
N THR A 6 -17.16 54.39 -5.19
CA THR A 6 -16.81 53.44 -4.13
C THR A 6 -16.17 52.24 -4.77
N GLY A 7 -14.85 52.10 -4.59
CA GLY A 7 -14.12 50.87 -4.90
C GLY A 7 -14.56 49.77 -3.94
N GLY A 8 -15.09 48.69 -4.48
CA GLY A 8 -15.31 47.45 -3.74
C GLY A 8 -14.01 46.72 -3.54
N GLU A 9 -13.50 46.67 -2.31
CA GLU A 9 -12.44 45.77 -1.90
C GLU A 9 -12.96 44.34 -1.97
N ASP A 10 -12.38 43.56 -2.85
CA ASP A 10 -12.63 42.13 -2.98
C ASP A 10 -11.97 41.43 -1.79
N SER A 11 -12.73 41.28 -0.71
CA SER A 11 -12.30 40.53 0.48
C SER A 11 -12.15 39.05 0.09
N GLY A 12 -10.93 38.60 -0.09
CA GLY A 12 -10.57 37.22 -0.36
C GLY A 12 -11.05 36.25 0.72
N GLY A 13 -12.30 35.80 0.59
CA GLY A 13 -12.91 34.89 1.53
C GLY A 13 -12.25 33.52 1.46
N ASN A 14 -11.95 32.91 2.61
CA ASN A 14 -11.44 31.54 2.70
C ASN A 14 -12.38 30.57 1.99
N ILE A 15 -11.79 29.57 1.29
CA ILE A 15 -12.52 28.52 0.59
C ILE A 15 -12.53 27.24 1.39
N SER A 16 -13.58 26.47 1.21
CA SER A 16 -13.72 25.10 1.74
C SER A 16 -13.83 24.14 0.57
N LEU A 17 -13.15 23.00 0.65
CA LEU A 17 -13.16 21.98 -0.39
C LEU A 17 -13.21 20.57 0.22
N SER A 18 -13.49 19.58 -0.60
CA SER A 18 -13.51 18.19 -0.18
C SER A 18 -12.52 17.37 -1.01
N VAL A 19 -11.67 16.60 -0.33
CA VAL A 19 -10.71 15.71 -0.98
C VAL A 19 -11.15 14.27 -0.82
N LYS A 20 -11.35 13.57 -1.94
CA LYS A 20 -11.67 12.13 -1.96
C LYS A 20 -10.38 11.33 -2.06
N PHE A 21 -10.15 10.48 -1.05
CA PHE A 21 -8.98 9.59 -0.98
C PHE A 21 -9.38 8.24 -0.39
N SER A 22 -9.01 7.14 -1.06
CA SER A 22 -9.25 5.76 -0.60
C SER A 22 -10.69 5.51 -0.10
N GLY A 23 -11.69 6.02 -0.84
CA GLY A 23 -13.11 5.87 -0.48
C GLY A 23 -13.62 6.84 0.59
N ARG A 24 -12.74 7.62 1.26
CA ARG A 24 -13.09 8.63 2.26
C ARG A 24 -13.16 10.02 1.63
N THR A 25 -14.02 10.87 2.19
CA THR A 25 -14.07 12.31 1.84
C THR A 25 -13.54 13.10 3.02
N ILE A 26 -12.47 13.84 2.81
CA ILE A 26 -11.78 14.66 3.81
C ILE A 26 -12.19 16.11 3.55
N PRO A 27 -12.96 16.75 4.45
CA PRO A 27 -13.27 18.17 4.34
C PRO A 27 -12.03 18.99 4.74
N ILE A 28 -11.69 19.98 3.94
CA ILE A 28 -10.65 20.98 4.24
C ILE A 28 -11.34 22.34 4.23
N THR A 29 -11.22 23.07 5.33
CA THR A 29 -11.83 24.39 5.53
C THR A 29 -10.76 25.45 5.76
N ASN A 30 -11.13 26.70 5.58
CA ASN A 30 -10.27 27.87 5.85
C ASN A 30 -8.99 27.94 5.01
N LEU A 31 -9.06 27.56 3.73
CA LEU A 31 -7.95 27.73 2.80
C LEU A 31 -8.02 29.13 2.13
N SER A 32 -6.88 29.81 2.06
CA SER A 32 -6.77 31.00 1.23
C SER A 32 -6.80 30.61 -0.26
N PRO A 33 -7.50 31.34 -1.12
CA PRO A 33 -7.43 31.15 -2.58
C PRO A 33 -6.02 31.27 -3.15
N ASP A 34 -5.15 32.03 -2.49
CA ASP A 34 -3.76 32.26 -2.88
C ASP A 34 -2.80 31.17 -2.35
N SER A 35 -3.29 30.21 -1.54
CA SER A 35 -2.49 29.05 -1.14
C SER A 35 -2.12 28.21 -2.35
N THR A 36 -0.88 27.70 -2.36
CA THR A 36 -0.40 26.85 -3.45
C THR A 36 -0.94 25.43 -3.35
N ILE A 37 -0.94 24.70 -4.47
CA ILE A 37 -1.24 23.26 -4.50
C ILE A 37 -0.25 22.48 -3.62
N LYS A 38 1.00 22.94 -3.51
CA LYS A 38 2.01 22.37 -2.61
C LYS A 38 1.62 22.50 -1.14
N ASP A 39 1.05 23.65 -0.74
CA ASP A 39 0.56 23.86 0.62
C ASP A 39 -0.63 22.95 0.93
N LEU A 40 -1.56 22.79 -0.03
CA LEU A 40 -2.67 21.86 0.09
C LEU A 40 -2.17 20.41 0.24
N LYS A 41 -1.16 19.98 -0.52
CA LYS A 41 -0.53 18.65 -0.37
C LYS A 41 0.10 18.47 1.00
N SER A 42 0.73 19.49 1.55
CA SER A 42 1.33 19.48 2.89
C SER A 42 0.27 19.32 3.98
N LEU A 43 -0.88 20.00 3.84
CA LEU A 43 -2.03 19.85 4.74
C LEU A 43 -2.66 18.44 4.66
N LEU A 44 -2.66 17.84 3.49
CA LEU A 44 -3.20 16.50 3.27
C LEU A 44 -2.26 15.39 3.79
N GLN A 45 -0.97 15.64 3.94
CA GLN A 45 0.01 14.66 4.39
C GLN A 45 -0.38 13.99 5.72
N PRO A 46 -0.68 14.72 6.83
CA PRO A 46 -1.05 14.12 8.11
C PRO A 46 -2.42 13.42 8.06
N LEU A 47 -3.29 13.80 7.12
CA LEU A 47 -4.65 13.25 6.99
C LEU A 47 -4.70 11.98 6.13
N THR A 48 -3.73 11.83 5.21
CA THR A 48 -3.70 10.74 4.23
C THR A 48 -2.50 9.81 4.39
N ASN A 49 -1.51 10.22 5.20
CA ASN A 49 -0.20 9.57 5.36
C ASN A 49 0.55 9.38 4.02
N VAL A 50 0.30 10.24 3.05
CA VAL A 50 0.98 10.27 1.76
C VAL A 50 1.87 11.50 1.69
N LEU A 51 3.17 11.31 1.39
CA LEU A 51 4.10 12.43 1.21
C LEU A 51 3.63 13.36 0.08
N PRO A 52 3.82 14.69 0.17
CA PRO A 52 3.39 15.65 -0.85
C PRO A 52 3.84 15.28 -2.27
N ARG A 53 5.08 14.79 -2.43
CA ARG A 53 5.64 14.32 -3.71
C ARG A 53 4.93 13.10 -4.29
N GLY A 54 4.25 12.31 -3.46
CA GLY A 54 3.47 11.13 -3.84
C GLY A 54 1.99 11.42 -4.08
N GLN A 55 1.53 12.66 -3.81
CA GLN A 55 0.15 13.05 -3.97
C GLN A 55 -0.09 13.61 -5.38
N LYS A 56 -0.97 13.00 -6.14
CA LYS A 56 -1.53 13.55 -7.38
C LYS A 56 -2.94 14.04 -7.11
N LEU A 57 -3.15 15.35 -7.17
CA LEU A 57 -4.45 15.99 -6.94
C LEU A 57 -5.11 16.28 -8.29
N ILE A 58 -6.36 15.83 -8.45
CA ILE A 58 -7.14 15.99 -9.68
C ILE A 58 -8.43 16.74 -9.35
N CYS A 59 -8.67 17.86 -10.02
CA CYS A 59 -9.90 18.63 -9.92
C CYS A 59 -10.54 18.76 -11.30
N LYS A 60 -11.84 18.44 -11.43
CA LYS A 60 -12.57 18.51 -12.71
C LYS A 60 -11.83 17.80 -13.88
N GLY A 61 -11.13 16.70 -13.60
CA GLY A 61 -10.37 15.94 -14.59
C GLY A 61 -8.99 16.49 -14.93
N LYS A 62 -8.60 17.67 -14.41
CA LYS A 62 -7.26 18.27 -14.60
C LYS A 62 -6.34 17.93 -13.42
N LEU A 63 -5.08 17.58 -13.70
CA LEU A 63 -4.05 17.40 -12.67
C LEU A 63 -3.59 18.78 -12.16
N LEU A 64 -3.58 18.94 -10.82
CA LEU A 64 -3.14 20.18 -10.18
C LEU A 64 -1.61 20.20 -10.04
N VAL A 65 -0.98 21.32 -10.40
CA VAL A 65 0.48 21.50 -10.43
C VAL A 65 0.93 22.24 -9.16
N ASP A 66 2.01 21.78 -8.50
CA ASP A 66 2.48 22.24 -7.20
C ASP A 66 2.75 23.77 -7.09
N GLY A 67 3.25 24.38 -8.16
CA GLY A 67 3.58 25.80 -8.19
C GLY A 67 2.40 26.76 -8.42
N MET A 68 1.22 26.25 -8.75
CA MET A 68 0.02 27.06 -8.97
C MET A 68 -0.74 27.30 -7.68
N THR A 69 -1.41 28.44 -7.58
CA THR A 69 -2.36 28.73 -6.52
C THR A 69 -3.70 28.02 -6.73
N LEU A 70 -4.52 27.90 -5.67
CA LEU A 70 -5.85 27.33 -5.79
C LEU A 70 -6.72 28.14 -6.75
N LYS A 71 -6.55 29.47 -6.76
CA LYS A 71 -7.24 30.41 -7.67
C LYS A 71 -6.84 30.18 -9.13
N GLU A 72 -5.54 30.09 -9.42
CA GLU A 72 -5.02 29.79 -10.78
C GLU A 72 -5.44 28.41 -11.28
N SER A 73 -5.60 27.47 -10.37
CA SER A 73 -6.03 26.09 -10.65
C SER A 73 -7.55 25.96 -10.79
N GLU A 74 -8.31 27.06 -10.81
CA GLU A 74 -9.79 27.08 -10.86
C GLU A 74 -10.47 26.27 -9.73
N VAL A 75 -9.81 26.16 -8.58
CA VAL A 75 -10.36 25.50 -7.39
C VAL A 75 -11.17 26.52 -6.60
N ALA A 76 -12.48 26.42 -6.69
CA ALA A 76 -13.45 27.32 -6.02
C ALA A 76 -13.98 26.70 -4.71
N ASN A 77 -14.70 27.51 -3.95
CA ASN A 77 -15.40 27.02 -2.76
C ASN A 77 -16.35 25.86 -3.09
N GLY A 78 -16.33 24.80 -2.28
CA GLY A 78 -17.12 23.58 -2.52
C GLY A 78 -16.51 22.61 -3.54
N SER A 79 -15.33 22.89 -4.12
CA SER A 79 -14.69 22.01 -5.09
C SER A 79 -14.41 20.62 -4.53
N ARG A 80 -14.58 19.60 -5.40
CA ARG A 80 -14.23 18.22 -5.09
C ARG A 80 -12.92 17.85 -5.79
N ILE A 81 -11.92 17.49 -5.00
CA ILE A 81 -10.60 17.08 -5.47
C ILE A 81 -10.45 15.57 -5.23
N MET A 82 -9.93 14.84 -6.20
CA MET A 82 -9.52 13.46 -6.03
C MET A 82 -8.02 13.42 -5.76
N LEU A 83 -7.61 12.75 -4.67
CA LEU A 83 -6.21 12.45 -4.38
C LEU A 83 -5.91 11.03 -4.82
N MET A 84 -4.90 10.88 -5.67
CA MET A 84 -4.28 9.62 -6.03
C MET A 84 -2.88 9.56 -5.43
N ALA A 85 -2.58 8.49 -4.70
CA ALA A 85 -1.24 8.24 -4.19
C ALA A 85 -0.42 7.49 -5.24
N SER A 86 0.81 7.95 -5.51
CA SER A 86 1.79 7.15 -6.26
C SER A 86 2.27 6.01 -5.37
N GLN A 87 2.31 4.79 -5.90
CA GLN A 87 2.80 3.63 -5.15
C GLN A 87 4.23 3.90 -4.64
N GLY A 88 4.47 3.62 -3.36
CA GLY A 88 5.81 3.68 -2.73
C GLY A 88 6.18 4.99 -2.03
N LEU A 89 5.31 6.01 -1.95
CA LEU A 89 5.62 7.29 -1.31
C LEU A 89 4.77 7.54 -0.05
N HIS A 90 4.76 6.57 0.87
CA HIS A 90 4.28 6.79 2.23
C HIS A 90 5.43 7.27 3.12
N GLN A 91 5.09 8.09 4.10
CA GLN A 91 6.06 8.61 5.06
C GLN A 91 6.56 7.46 5.94
N GLY A 92 7.88 7.25 5.98
CA GLY A 92 8.52 6.35 6.94
C GLY A 92 8.33 6.86 8.37
N ASP A 93 8.19 5.93 9.27
CA ASP A 93 8.08 5.98 10.73
C ASP A 93 8.28 7.33 11.45
N GLY A 94 7.14 7.94 11.81
CA GLY A 94 7.02 8.77 13.00
C GLY A 94 5.87 8.21 13.86
N PRO A 95 5.89 8.38 15.18
CA PRO A 95 4.85 7.83 16.05
C PRO A 95 3.50 8.45 15.70
N ILE A 96 2.57 7.63 15.23
CA ILE A 96 1.18 8.04 14.99
C ILE A 96 0.52 8.22 16.36
N LEU A 97 0.42 9.46 16.82
CA LEU A 97 -0.48 9.82 17.91
C LEU A 97 -1.91 9.64 17.41
N LYS A 98 -2.50 8.48 17.69
CA LYS A 98 -3.93 8.26 17.53
C LYS A 98 -4.66 9.14 18.54
N GLN A 99 -5.13 10.32 18.13
CA GLN A 99 -6.13 11.06 18.88
C GLN A 99 -7.45 10.27 18.81
N ALA A 100 -7.87 9.76 19.97
CA ALA A 100 -9.17 9.14 20.12
C ALA A 100 -10.27 10.18 19.83
N PRO A 101 -11.34 9.83 19.10
CA PRO A 101 -12.48 10.72 18.91
C PRO A 101 -13.21 10.89 20.24
N THR A 102 -13.23 12.11 20.77
CA THR A 102 -14.04 12.50 21.92
C THR A 102 -15.52 12.41 21.55
N ARG A 103 -16.22 11.40 22.05
CA ARG A 103 -17.67 11.35 22.04
C ARG A 103 -18.22 12.10 23.26
N PRO A 104 -19.33 12.87 23.15
CA PRO A 104 -19.96 13.51 24.28
C PRO A 104 -20.59 12.44 25.22
N ILE A 105 -20.33 12.64 26.51
CA ILE A 105 -20.82 11.80 27.60
C ILE A 105 -22.31 12.07 27.81
N SER A 106 -23.17 11.11 27.53
CA SER A 106 -24.50 11.05 28.12
C SER A 106 -24.48 9.94 29.19
N ARG A 107 -24.70 10.38 30.46
CA ARG A 107 -24.85 9.49 31.61
C ARG A 107 -26.13 8.67 31.48
N ALA A 108 -26.00 7.36 31.57
CA ALA A 108 -27.03 6.51 32.23
C ALA A 108 -26.33 5.27 32.80
N ASN A 109 -26.54 5.10 34.10
CA ASN A 109 -26.10 3.95 34.90
C ASN A 109 -26.69 2.64 34.39
N ASN A 110 -25.89 1.60 34.26
CA ASN A 110 -26.19 0.32 34.94
C ASN A 110 -24.96 -0.62 34.92
N ALA A 111 -24.78 -1.26 36.05
CA ALA A 111 -23.70 -2.16 36.35
C ALA A 111 -23.87 -3.55 35.69
N ASN A 112 -22.71 -4.21 35.52
CA ASN A 112 -22.55 -5.66 35.29
C ASN A 112 -22.99 -6.20 33.91
N THR A 113 -21.97 -6.33 33.03
CA THR A 113 -21.65 -7.64 32.41
C THR A 113 -20.27 -7.53 31.76
N LEU A 114 -19.35 -8.42 32.12
CA LEU A 114 -18.12 -8.68 31.33
C LEU A 114 -18.57 -9.13 29.93
N GLY A 115 -18.69 -8.19 29.00
CA GLY A 115 -19.01 -8.42 27.60
C GLY A 115 -17.73 -8.39 26.78
N LYS A 116 -17.32 -9.52 26.22
CA LYS A 116 -16.40 -9.63 25.09
C LYS A 116 -16.84 -8.61 24.04
N GLU A 117 -16.04 -7.56 23.79
CA GLU A 117 -16.20 -6.73 22.61
C GLU A 117 -15.85 -7.57 21.37
N LYS A 118 -16.84 -8.18 20.79
CA LYS A 118 -16.81 -8.78 19.48
C LYS A 118 -16.87 -7.66 18.43
N THR A 119 -15.72 -7.25 17.90
CA THR A 119 -15.67 -6.59 16.59
C THR A 119 -15.82 -7.68 15.51
N GLU A 120 -16.98 -8.32 15.47
CA GLU A 120 -17.32 -9.24 14.39
C GLU A 120 -17.84 -8.39 13.22
N VAL A 121 -17.04 -8.34 12.14
CA VAL A 121 -17.59 -8.01 10.83
C VAL A 121 -18.57 -9.13 10.50
N SER A 122 -19.87 -8.88 10.61
CA SER A 122 -20.88 -9.87 10.23
C SER A 122 -20.79 -10.04 8.70
N VAL A 123 -20.21 -11.14 8.27
CA VAL A 123 -20.23 -11.55 6.85
C VAL A 123 -21.59 -12.14 6.60
N ASP A 124 -22.44 -11.42 5.86
CA ASP A 124 -23.75 -11.92 5.46
C ASP A 124 -23.61 -13.09 4.47
N LYS A 125 -24.67 -13.88 4.36
CA LYS A 125 -24.71 -15.06 3.50
C LYS A 125 -24.43 -14.68 2.02
N ASN A 126 -24.96 -13.56 1.57
CA ASN A 126 -24.80 -13.09 0.19
C ASN A 126 -23.33 -12.80 -0.13
N ARG A 127 -22.60 -12.25 0.85
CA ARG A 127 -21.16 -11.97 0.71
C ARG A 127 -20.36 -13.26 0.65
N LEU A 128 -20.66 -14.23 1.50
CA LEU A 128 -20.01 -15.54 1.50
C LEU A 128 -20.26 -16.28 0.16
N ASP A 129 -21.49 -16.27 -0.34
CA ASP A 129 -21.86 -16.90 -1.62
C ASP A 129 -21.11 -16.23 -2.78
N ARG A 130 -20.98 -14.90 -2.75
CA ARG A 130 -20.19 -14.16 -3.72
C ARG A 130 -18.70 -14.53 -3.65
N TRP A 131 -18.10 -14.67 -2.46
CA TRP A 131 -16.70 -15.10 -2.29
C TRP A 131 -16.49 -16.50 -2.88
N LYS A 132 -17.40 -17.44 -2.61
CA LYS A 132 -17.35 -18.79 -3.17
C LYS A 132 -17.47 -18.80 -4.69
N ALA A 133 -18.34 -17.96 -5.25
CA ALA A 133 -18.55 -17.86 -6.69
C ALA A 133 -17.36 -17.23 -7.44
N THR A 134 -16.78 -16.16 -6.89
CA THR A 134 -15.69 -15.42 -7.53
C THR A 134 -14.29 -15.93 -7.19
N GLY A 135 -14.16 -16.58 -6.04
CA GLY A 135 -12.86 -16.95 -5.46
C GLY A 135 -12.08 -15.75 -4.89
N VAL A 136 -12.69 -14.57 -4.79
CA VAL A 136 -12.03 -13.33 -4.32
C VAL A 136 -12.64 -12.88 -3.00
N ILE A 137 -11.81 -12.83 -1.97
CA ILE A 137 -12.17 -12.42 -0.60
C ILE A 137 -11.56 -11.05 -0.35
N GLY A 138 -12.38 -9.98 -0.40
CA GLY A 138 -11.96 -8.60 -0.19
C GLY A 138 -12.34 -8.13 1.22
N LEU A 139 -11.33 -7.98 2.08
CA LEU A 139 -11.45 -7.54 3.47
C LEU A 139 -10.42 -6.46 3.83
N ARG A 140 -9.99 -5.69 2.85
CA ARG A 140 -9.09 -4.57 3.03
C ARG A 140 -9.78 -3.41 3.76
N ASP A 141 -9.07 -2.74 4.68
CA ASP A 141 -9.55 -1.56 5.44
C ASP A 141 -10.75 -1.83 6.37
N TYR A 142 -10.94 -3.07 6.84
CA TYR A 142 -12.06 -3.45 7.72
C TYR A 142 -11.76 -3.33 9.21
N ASN A 143 -10.55 -2.88 9.59
CA ASN A 143 -10.11 -2.79 10.99
C ASN A 143 -10.24 -4.13 11.76
N LEU A 144 -9.98 -5.22 11.05
CA LEU A 144 -10.04 -6.58 11.59
C LEU A 144 -8.90 -6.80 12.60
N ARG A 145 -9.22 -7.41 13.73
CA ARG A 145 -8.26 -7.92 14.72
C ARG A 145 -7.99 -9.42 14.59
N ALA A 146 -8.75 -10.09 13.75
CA ALA A 146 -8.57 -11.50 13.40
C ALA A 146 -9.19 -11.77 12.03
N ILE A 147 -8.74 -12.82 11.36
CA ILE A 147 -9.34 -13.26 10.09
C ILE A 147 -10.70 -13.92 10.41
N PRO A 148 -11.83 -13.47 9.82
CA PRO A 148 -13.14 -14.03 10.07
C PRO A 148 -13.23 -15.52 9.71
N ASP A 149 -13.99 -16.30 10.47
CA ASP A 149 -14.14 -17.74 10.24
C ASP A 149 -14.82 -18.06 8.90
N GLU A 150 -15.62 -17.18 8.36
CA GLU A 150 -16.26 -17.30 7.05
C GLU A 150 -15.25 -17.38 5.91
N VAL A 151 -14.05 -16.84 6.07
CA VAL A 151 -12.95 -16.98 5.10
C VAL A 151 -12.60 -18.44 4.90
N TRP A 152 -12.52 -19.20 6.01
CA TRP A 152 -12.18 -20.62 5.97
C TRP A 152 -13.30 -21.48 5.35
N ALA A 153 -14.56 -21.03 5.46
CA ALA A 153 -15.70 -21.69 4.84
C ALA A 153 -15.69 -21.61 3.29
N CYS A 154 -14.79 -20.80 2.70
CA CYS A 154 -14.61 -20.77 1.25
C CYS A 154 -13.77 -21.97 0.73
N GLY A 155 -12.92 -22.58 1.59
CA GLY A 155 -12.12 -23.74 1.25
C GLY A 155 -11.39 -23.60 -0.10
N ALA A 156 -11.47 -24.62 -0.94
CA ALA A 156 -10.83 -24.63 -2.26
C ALA A 156 -11.40 -23.61 -3.26
N SER A 157 -12.49 -22.90 -2.96
CA SER A 157 -12.99 -21.85 -3.83
C SER A 157 -12.14 -20.57 -3.75
N ALA A 158 -11.45 -20.31 -2.63
CA ALA A 158 -10.66 -19.10 -2.43
C ALA A 158 -9.39 -19.13 -3.30
N ARG A 159 -9.24 -18.10 -4.14
CA ARG A 159 -8.07 -17.88 -5.01
C ARG A 159 -7.29 -16.64 -4.64
N VAL A 160 -7.96 -15.59 -4.22
CA VAL A 160 -7.37 -14.30 -3.86
C VAL A 160 -7.94 -13.86 -2.52
N ILE A 161 -7.05 -13.54 -1.57
CA ILE A 161 -7.43 -12.97 -0.27
C ILE A 161 -6.73 -11.64 -0.10
N GLU A 162 -7.53 -10.59 0.11
CA GLU A 162 -7.07 -9.23 0.36
C GLU A 162 -7.44 -8.83 1.79
N LEU A 163 -6.46 -8.82 2.68
CA LEU A 163 -6.56 -8.50 4.10
C LEU A 163 -5.71 -7.30 4.51
N SER A 164 -5.18 -6.55 3.54
CA SER A 164 -4.30 -5.40 3.83
C SER A 164 -5.02 -4.30 4.60
N ASN A 165 -4.25 -3.49 5.34
CA ASN A 165 -4.72 -2.38 6.15
C ASN A 165 -5.75 -2.82 7.22
N ASN A 166 -5.36 -3.79 8.04
CA ASN A 166 -6.11 -4.25 9.19
C ASN A 166 -5.21 -4.21 10.45
N ALA A 167 -5.66 -4.82 11.54
CA ALA A 167 -4.88 -5.00 12.76
C ALA A 167 -4.78 -6.50 13.11
N ILE A 168 -4.50 -7.32 12.09
CA ILE A 168 -4.44 -8.79 12.23
C ILE A 168 -3.06 -9.17 12.79
N PRO A 169 -2.99 -9.76 13.99
CA PRO A 169 -1.71 -10.16 14.57
C PRO A 169 -1.30 -11.59 14.18
N VAL A 170 -2.23 -12.45 13.73
CA VAL A 170 -1.98 -13.89 13.58
C VAL A 170 -2.58 -14.44 12.29
N VAL A 171 -1.79 -15.24 11.56
CA VAL A 171 -2.23 -16.08 10.44
C VAL A 171 -2.31 -17.54 10.93
N PRO A 172 -3.51 -18.05 11.22
CA PRO A 172 -3.68 -19.35 11.86
C PRO A 172 -3.47 -20.52 10.89
N ALA A 173 -3.31 -21.74 11.45
CA ALA A 173 -3.16 -22.97 10.65
C ALA A 173 -4.34 -23.23 9.69
N LYS A 174 -5.53 -22.68 9.97
CA LYS A 174 -6.69 -22.76 9.09
C LYS A 174 -6.43 -22.23 7.68
N ILE A 175 -5.37 -21.39 7.46
CA ILE A 175 -4.98 -20.92 6.12
C ILE A 175 -4.72 -22.09 5.16
N GLY A 176 -4.19 -23.21 5.64
CA GLY A 176 -3.91 -24.40 4.85
C GLY A 176 -5.13 -25.07 4.21
N CYS A 177 -6.36 -24.80 4.70
CA CYS A 177 -7.57 -25.35 4.08
C CYS A 177 -7.90 -24.69 2.73
N LEU A 178 -7.27 -23.55 2.39
CA LEU A 178 -7.50 -22.78 1.17
C LEU A 178 -6.60 -23.27 0.02
N SER A 179 -6.71 -24.54 -0.33
CA SER A 179 -5.77 -25.25 -1.23
C SER A 179 -5.61 -24.65 -2.63
N SER A 180 -6.59 -23.86 -3.10
CA SER A 180 -6.54 -23.17 -4.40
C SER A 180 -6.05 -21.72 -4.32
N LEU A 181 -5.56 -21.28 -3.15
CA LEU A 181 -5.12 -19.90 -2.94
C LEU A 181 -3.90 -19.58 -3.81
N GLN A 182 -4.01 -18.52 -4.60
CA GLN A 182 -2.98 -18.04 -5.52
C GLN A 182 -2.36 -16.73 -5.05
N LYS A 183 -3.15 -15.85 -4.42
CA LYS A 183 -2.67 -14.54 -3.98
C LYS A 183 -3.15 -14.26 -2.56
N LEU A 184 -2.21 -13.90 -1.69
CA LEU A 184 -2.46 -13.54 -0.30
C LEU A 184 -1.82 -12.18 0.00
N PHE A 185 -2.66 -11.20 0.33
CA PHE A 185 -2.25 -9.86 0.69
C PHE A 185 -2.54 -9.61 2.17
N LEU A 186 -1.49 -9.38 2.94
CA LEU A 186 -1.49 -9.16 4.39
C LEU A 186 -0.72 -7.88 4.78
N SER A 187 -0.51 -6.99 3.81
CA SER A 187 0.24 -5.75 4.03
C SER A 187 -0.43 -4.84 5.05
N ALA A 188 0.35 -4.09 5.82
CA ALA A 188 -0.13 -3.16 6.84
C ALA A 188 -1.05 -3.86 7.86
N ASN A 189 -0.47 -4.79 8.59
CA ASN A 189 -1.06 -5.52 9.71
C ASN A 189 -0.10 -5.52 10.91
N ASP A 190 -0.42 -6.27 11.97
CA ASP A 190 0.37 -6.36 13.20
C ASP A 190 1.10 -7.72 13.32
N ILE A 191 1.53 -8.30 12.20
CA ILE A 191 2.09 -9.66 12.13
C ILE A 191 3.53 -9.67 12.63
N LEU A 192 3.84 -10.61 13.56
CA LEU A 192 5.16 -10.90 14.11
C LEU A 192 5.69 -12.24 13.59
N ASP A 193 6.97 -12.55 13.83
CA ASP A 193 7.65 -13.77 13.33
C ASP A 193 6.91 -15.06 13.66
N ASN A 194 6.48 -15.21 14.93
CA ASN A 194 5.79 -16.42 15.42
C ASN A 194 4.27 -16.40 15.19
N SER A 195 3.79 -15.41 14.48
CA SER A 195 2.35 -15.20 14.27
C SER A 195 1.83 -15.83 12.98
N ILE A 196 2.72 -16.31 12.11
CA ILE A 196 2.35 -17.03 10.89
C ILE A 196 2.55 -18.52 11.10
N ASN A 197 1.49 -19.30 10.87
CA ASN A 197 1.66 -20.75 10.79
C ASN A 197 2.27 -21.13 9.43
N TRP A 198 3.58 -21.18 9.40
CA TRP A 198 4.34 -21.44 8.17
C TRP A 198 4.09 -22.83 7.60
N GLU A 199 3.89 -23.85 8.46
CA GLU A 199 3.59 -25.21 8.00
C GLU A 199 2.31 -25.26 7.16
N ALA A 200 1.27 -24.56 7.60
CA ALA A 200 0.04 -24.43 6.85
C ALA A 200 0.21 -23.55 5.59
N LEU A 201 0.98 -22.47 5.69
CA LEU A 201 1.19 -21.56 4.56
C LEU A 201 1.95 -22.24 3.42
N VAL A 202 3.00 -23.02 3.70
CA VAL A 202 3.78 -23.73 2.69
C VAL A 202 3.05 -24.94 2.06
N SER A 203 1.92 -25.35 2.65
CA SER A 203 1.04 -26.34 2.04
C SER A 203 0.26 -25.78 0.83
N LEU A 204 0.19 -24.45 0.67
CA LEU A 204 -0.51 -23.78 -0.42
C LEU A 204 0.32 -23.81 -1.72
N LYS A 205 0.29 -24.94 -2.40
CA LYS A 205 1.14 -25.21 -3.58
C LYS A 205 0.84 -24.34 -4.80
N LEU A 206 -0.29 -23.63 -4.83
CA LEU A 206 -0.67 -22.72 -5.91
C LEU A 206 -0.39 -21.24 -5.58
N LEU A 207 0.18 -20.93 -4.40
CA LEU A 207 0.46 -19.56 -3.99
C LEU A 207 1.57 -18.95 -4.87
N THR A 208 1.19 -17.92 -5.62
CA THR A 208 2.09 -17.20 -6.54
C THR A 208 2.43 -15.80 -6.07
N VAL A 209 1.59 -15.18 -5.25
CA VAL A 209 1.81 -13.84 -4.70
C VAL A 209 1.61 -13.86 -3.20
N LEU A 210 2.61 -13.42 -2.45
CA LEU A 210 2.55 -13.20 -1.01
C LEU A 210 3.03 -11.77 -0.70
N SER A 211 2.17 -10.98 -0.07
CA SER A 211 2.50 -9.63 0.37
C SER A 211 2.36 -9.50 1.88
N LEU A 212 3.46 -9.18 2.53
CA LEU A 212 3.63 -8.98 3.98
C LEU A 212 4.24 -7.61 4.29
N ASP A 213 4.14 -6.65 3.36
CA ASP A 213 4.69 -5.30 3.57
C ASP A 213 4.10 -4.63 4.81
N GLN A 214 4.89 -3.75 5.45
CA GLN A 214 4.40 -2.96 6.59
C GLN A 214 3.84 -3.84 7.72
N ASN A 215 4.64 -4.80 8.16
CA ASN A 215 4.40 -5.64 9.33
C ASN A 215 5.56 -5.51 10.32
N HIS A 216 5.69 -6.44 11.25
CA HIS A 216 6.71 -6.40 12.30
C HIS A 216 7.67 -7.59 12.24
N LEU A 217 7.86 -8.17 11.06
CA LEU A 217 8.72 -9.35 10.86
C LEU A 217 10.20 -8.98 11.05
N THR A 218 10.91 -9.80 11.83
CA THR A 218 12.36 -9.68 12.05
C THR A 218 13.15 -10.78 11.36
N THR A 219 12.51 -11.94 11.11
CA THR A 219 13.09 -13.11 10.45
C THR A 219 12.07 -13.81 9.56
N LEU A 220 12.57 -14.58 8.60
CA LEU A 220 11.78 -15.54 7.83
C LEU A 220 12.33 -16.95 8.11
N PRO A 221 11.49 -17.94 8.37
CA PRO A 221 11.98 -19.30 8.66
C PRO A 221 12.47 -20.00 7.38
N PRO A 222 13.34 -21.02 7.50
CA PRO A 222 13.78 -21.84 6.38
C PRO A 222 12.62 -22.47 5.57
N ALA A 223 11.51 -22.82 6.24
CA ALA A 223 10.31 -23.34 5.60
C ALA A 223 9.76 -22.43 4.50
N PHE A 224 10.05 -21.11 4.52
CA PHE A 224 9.67 -20.16 3.47
C PHE A 224 10.10 -20.62 2.08
N GLY A 225 11.28 -21.24 1.95
CA GLY A 225 11.79 -21.78 0.68
C GLY A 225 10.93 -22.90 0.06
N LEU A 226 9.99 -23.48 0.82
CA LEU A 226 9.06 -24.50 0.31
C LEU A 226 7.89 -23.91 -0.52
N LEU A 227 7.76 -22.59 -0.59
CA LEU A 227 6.80 -21.87 -1.45
C LEU A 227 7.28 -21.83 -2.92
N THR A 228 7.65 -22.96 -3.48
CA THR A 228 8.30 -23.06 -4.80
C THR A 228 7.47 -22.61 -6.00
N SER A 229 6.19 -22.31 -5.80
CA SER A 229 5.32 -21.69 -6.82
C SER A 229 5.29 -20.17 -6.76
N LEU A 230 5.95 -19.57 -5.74
CA LEU A 230 5.93 -18.13 -5.52
C LEU A 230 6.63 -17.39 -6.67
N ARG A 231 5.93 -16.39 -7.22
CA ARG A 231 6.45 -15.51 -8.26
C ARG A 231 6.69 -14.10 -7.74
N GLN A 232 5.89 -13.64 -6.79
CA GLN A 232 6.04 -12.31 -6.22
C GLN A 232 6.03 -12.39 -4.70
N PHE A 233 7.07 -11.86 -4.09
CA PHE A 233 7.20 -11.75 -2.65
C PHE A 233 7.50 -10.30 -2.27
N HIS A 234 6.60 -9.73 -1.46
CA HIS A 234 6.70 -8.37 -0.98
C HIS A 234 6.75 -8.40 0.55
N VAL A 235 7.84 -7.91 1.13
CA VAL A 235 8.06 -7.83 2.59
C VAL A 235 8.77 -6.53 2.95
N ALA A 236 8.52 -5.48 2.16
CA ALA A 236 9.05 -4.15 2.40
C ALA A 236 8.52 -3.55 3.71
N ASN A 237 9.25 -2.59 4.28
CA ASN A 237 8.86 -1.91 5.52
C ASN A 237 8.61 -2.88 6.70
N ASN A 238 9.55 -3.76 6.93
CA ASN A 238 9.61 -4.68 8.07
C ASN A 238 10.92 -4.44 8.87
N LYS A 239 11.30 -5.40 9.70
CA LYS A 239 12.52 -5.32 10.52
C LYS A 239 13.47 -6.50 10.25
N LEU A 240 13.39 -7.09 9.05
CA LEU A 240 14.20 -8.25 8.67
C LEU A 240 15.69 -7.94 8.77
N SER A 241 16.44 -8.78 9.48
CA SER A 241 17.90 -8.68 9.61
C SER A 241 18.64 -9.46 8.50
N SER A 242 18.01 -10.49 7.95
CA SER A 242 18.55 -11.34 6.88
C SER A 242 17.42 -12.05 6.13
N LEU A 243 17.74 -12.61 4.98
CA LEU A 243 16.89 -13.59 4.28
C LEU A 243 17.44 -15.00 4.53
N PRO A 244 16.57 -16.03 4.60
CA PRO A 244 17.03 -17.41 4.76
C PRO A 244 17.73 -17.91 3.47
N ASN A 245 18.68 -18.83 3.63
CA ASN A 245 19.38 -19.43 2.48
C ASN A 245 18.43 -20.18 1.55
N GLU A 246 17.35 -20.71 2.09
CA GLU A 246 16.32 -21.44 1.36
C GLU A 246 15.55 -20.56 0.36
N ILE A 247 15.81 -19.24 0.33
CA ILE A 247 15.28 -18.36 -0.71
C ILE A 247 15.72 -18.81 -2.11
N GLY A 248 16.92 -19.40 -2.23
CA GLY A 248 17.43 -19.96 -3.50
C GLY A 248 16.56 -21.07 -4.09
N LEU A 249 15.71 -21.72 -3.28
CA LEU A 249 14.75 -22.72 -3.76
C LEU A 249 13.60 -22.11 -4.57
N LEU A 250 13.40 -20.80 -4.49
CA LEU A 250 12.33 -20.09 -5.18
C LEU A 250 12.73 -19.72 -6.63
N THR A 251 13.04 -20.72 -7.42
CA THR A 251 13.54 -20.57 -8.81
C THR A 251 12.53 -19.87 -9.75
N LYS A 252 11.24 -19.84 -9.38
CA LYS A 252 10.17 -19.16 -10.12
C LYS A 252 9.90 -17.73 -9.64
N LEU A 253 10.66 -17.25 -8.64
CA LEU A 253 10.49 -15.90 -8.10
C LEU A 253 10.89 -14.86 -9.15
N GLU A 254 9.96 -13.99 -9.51
CA GLU A 254 10.10 -12.95 -10.52
C GLU A 254 10.30 -11.57 -9.88
N VAL A 255 9.59 -11.31 -8.77
CA VAL A 255 9.65 -10.02 -8.08
C VAL A 255 9.93 -10.24 -6.60
N LEU A 256 10.98 -9.59 -6.09
CA LEU A 256 11.37 -9.58 -4.68
C LEU A 256 11.46 -8.13 -4.18
N LYS A 257 10.60 -7.74 -3.25
CA LYS A 257 10.63 -6.42 -2.60
C LYS A 257 10.92 -6.57 -1.11
N VAL A 258 12.15 -6.22 -0.73
CA VAL A 258 12.65 -6.28 0.65
C VAL A 258 13.18 -4.92 1.12
N ASN A 259 12.84 -3.85 0.40
CA ASN A 259 13.26 -2.50 0.73
C ASN A 259 12.73 -2.04 2.10
N ASN A 260 13.41 -1.06 2.72
CA ASN A 260 13.09 -0.57 4.05
C ASN A 260 13.06 -1.68 5.12
N ASN A 261 14.14 -2.44 5.23
CA ASN A 261 14.40 -3.44 6.25
C ASN A 261 15.75 -3.16 6.94
N ARG A 262 16.29 -4.14 7.66
CA ARG A 262 17.58 -4.06 8.38
C ARG A 262 18.56 -5.12 7.88
N ILE A 263 18.42 -5.56 6.63
CA ILE A 263 19.22 -6.63 6.05
C ILE A 263 20.66 -6.13 5.90
N SER A 264 21.61 -6.78 6.57
CA SER A 264 23.03 -6.45 6.51
C SER A 264 23.80 -7.26 5.47
N THR A 265 23.34 -8.45 5.14
CA THR A 265 23.95 -9.35 4.15
C THR A 265 22.89 -10.07 3.34
N MET A 266 23.15 -10.23 2.04
CA MET A 266 22.30 -11.05 1.18
C MET A 266 22.89 -12.48 1.13
N PRO A 267 22.04 -13.52 1.22
CA PRO A 267 22.54 -14.90 1.10
C PRO A 267 23.06 -15.16 -0.31
N THR A 268 24.15 -15.93 -0.43
CA THR A 268 24.74 -16.30 -1.72
C THR A 268 23.76 -17.08 -2.60
N CYS A 269 22.84 -17.85 -1.99
CA CYS A 269 21.80 -18.60 -2.69
C CYS A 269 20.78 -17.71 -3.43
N ILE A 270 20.81 -16.37 -3.26
CA ILE A 270 19.96 -15.48 -4.04
C ILE A 270 20.22 -15.62 -5.55
N GLY A 271 21.47 -15.98 -5.94
CA GLY A 271 21.86 -16.23 -7.32
C GLY A 271 21.14 -17.42 -7.97
N ASP A 272 20.54 -18.30 -7.16
CA ASP A 272 19.76 -19.46 -7.66
C ASP A 272 18.32 -19.07 -8.02
N CYS A 273 17.86 -17.87 -7.62
CA CYS A 273 16.57 -17.32 -8.03
C CYS A 273 16.62 -16.81 -9.47
N ILE A 274 16.95 -17.67 -10.42
CA ILE A 274 17.19 -17.34 -11.84
C ILE A 274 15.99 -16.68 -12.54
N GLY A 275 14.78 -16.84 -11.98
CA GLY A 275 13.56 -16.21 -12.47
C GLY A 275 13.45 -14.72 -12.18
N LEU A 276 14.32 -14.14 -11.31
CA LEU A 276 14.18 -12.76 -10.85
C LEU A 276 14.33 -11.75 -11.99
N ILE A 277 13.30 -10.92 -12.16
CA ILE A 277 13.19 -9.83 -13.11
C ILE A 277 13.35 -8.48 -12.37
N GLU A 278 12.74 -8.38 -11.18
CA GLU A 278 12.75 -7.17 -10.34
C GLU A 278 13.19 -7.52 -8.93
N ILE A 279 14.15 -6.77 -8.39
CA ILE A 279 14.53 -6.83 -6.98
C ILE A 279 14.70 -5.42 -6.44
N ASP A 280 14.06 -5.14 -5.29
CA ASP A 280 14.24 -3.89 -4.55
C ASP A 280 14.80 -4.20 -3.16
N VAL A 281 16.07 -3.87 -2.96
CA VAL A 281 16.81 -4.00 -1.69
C VAL A 281 17.15 -2.65 -1.07
N SER A 282 16.60 -1.56 -1.60
CA SER A 282 16.90 -0.20 -1.15
C SER A 282 16.56 0.01 0.33
N SER A 283 17.20 0.99 0.95
CA SER A 283 16.97 1.32 2.38
C SER A 283 17.15 0.11 3.31
N ASN A 284 18.22 -0.64 3.12
CA ASN A 284 18.73 -1.69 3.99
C ASN A 284 20.13 -1.33 4.52
N LEU A 285 20.78 -2.24 5.26
CA LEU A 285 22.12 -2.06 5.83
C LEU A 285 23.19 -2.81 5.04
N LEU A 286 22.94 -3.11 3.76
CA LEU A 286 23.84 -3.86 2.90
C LEU A 286 25.12 -3.03 2.62
N SER A 287 26.28 -3.62 2.88
CA SER A 287 27.59 -3.07 2.49
C SER A 287 28.01 -3.54 1.09
N GLU A 288 27.59 -4.76 0.72
CA GLU A 288 27.96 -5.38 -0.55
C GLU A 288 26.86 -6.36 -1.02
N LEU A 289 26.92 -6.70 -2.28
CA LEU A 289 26.07 -7.76 -2.86
C LEU A 289 26.95 -8.99 -3.14
N PRO A 290 26.44 -10.22 -2.94
CA PRO A 290 27.21 -11.42 -3.21
C PRO A 290 27.54 -11.54 -4.71
N GLU A 291 28.68 -12.13 -5.05
CA GLU A 291 29.11 -12.34 -6.45
C GLU A 291 28.07 -13.12 -7.27
N THR A 292 27.35 -14.04 -6.62
CA THR A 292 26.27 -14.84 -7.22
C THR A 292 25.11 -14.00 -7.76
N PHE A 293 24.99 -12.73 -7.36
CA PHE A 293 24.05 -11.77 -7.97
C PHE A 293 24.28 -11.63 -9.47
N GLY A 294 25.52 -11.90 -9.93
CA GLY A 294 25.88 -11.97 -11.34
C GLY A 294 25.11 -13.02 -12.14
N ASN A 295 24.55 -14.07 -11.51
CA ASN A 295 23.80 -15.14 -12.13
C ASN A 295 22.35 -14.73 -12.50
N LEU A 296 21.87 -13.61 -11.96
CA LEU A 296 20.50 -13.13 -12.20
C LEU A 296 20.38 -12.43 -13.57
N HIS A 297 20.49 -13.20 -14.62
CA HIS A 297 20.54 -12.71 -16.01
C HIS A 297 19.25 -11.99 -16.44
N ASN A 298 18.10 -12.37 -15.87
CA ASN A 298 16.81 -11.75 -16.20
C ASN A 298 16.70 -10.31 -15.67
N LEU A 299 17.35 -9.96 -14.54
CA LEU A 299 17.45 -8.58 -14.05
C LEU A 299 18.18 -7.68 -15.05
N LYS A 300 19.27 -8.15 -15.66
CA LYS A 300 20.06 -7.38 -16.64
C LYS A 300 19.26 -7.12 -17.91
N ARG A 301 18.55 -8.12 -18.40
CA ARG A 301 17.73 -8.03 -19.62
C ARG A 301 16.59 -7.02 -19.46
N GLU A 302 15.93 -6.95 -18.31
CA GLU A 302 14.84 -5.99 -18.11
C GLU A 302 15.37 -4.55 -18.00
N ARG A 303 16.50 -4.32 -17.32
CA ARG A 303 17.16 -3.00 -17.31
C ARG A 303 17.57 -2.53 -18.70
N GLU A 304 18.01 -3.42 -19.57
CA GLU A 304 18.33 -3.09 -20.96
C GLU A 304 17.07 -2.73 -21.74
N ARG A 305 15.98 -3.47 -21.59
CA ARG A 305 14.68 -3.17 -22.22
C ARG A 305 14.09 -1.85 -21.73
N GLU A 306 14.22 -1.54 -20.43
CA GLU A 306 13.75 -0.25 -19.92
C GLU A 306 14.54 0.92 -20.50
N ARG A 307 15.87 0.81 -20.59
CA ARG A 307 16.73 1.81 -21.24
C ARG A 307 16.42 1.99 -22.72
N GLU A 308 16.11 0.91 -23.42
CA GLU A 308 15.69 0.97 -24.84
C GLU A 308 14.34 1.69 -24.97
N ARG A 309 13.35 1.36 -24.14
CA ARG A 309 12.04 2.04 -24.09
C ARG A 309 12.16 3.52 -23.73
N GLU A 310 13.07 3.89 -22.82
CA GLU A 310 13.33 5.30 -22.49
C GLU A 310 13.94 6.02 -23.69
N ARG A 311 14.93 5.44 -24.36
CA ARG A 311 15.53 6.00 -25.58
C ARG A 311 14.52 6.14 -26.72
N GLU A 312 13.61 5.20 -26.89
CA GLU A 312 12.53 5.27 -27.88
C GLU A 312 11.57 6.42 -27.55
N ARG A 313 11.14 6.57 -26.30
CA ARG A 313 10.29 7.68 -25.86
C ARG A 313 10.96 9.04 -26.04
N GLU A 314 12.26 9.13 -25.74
CA GLU A 314 13.04 10.36 -26.01
C GLU A 314 13.08 10.68 -27.51
N ARG A 315 13.30 9.69 -28.37
CA ARG A 315 13.29 9.87 -29.83
C ARG A 315 11.92 10.31 -30.35
N GLU A 316 10.84 9.69 -29.88
CA GLU A 316 9.47 10.08 -30.24
C GLU A 316 9.15 11.52 -29.79
N SER A 317 9.60 11.90 -28.60
CA SER A 317 9.45 13.26 -28.07
C SER A 317 10.21 14.30 -28.93
N PHE A 318 11.42 13.99 -29.41
CA PHE A 318 12.16 14.85 -30.34
C PHE A 318 11.48 14.96 -31.71
N LEU A 319 10.93 13.86 -32.22
CA LEU A 319 10.23 13.88 -33.53
C LEU A 319 8.91 14.67 -33.47
N CYS A 320 8.23 14.73 -32.36
CA CYS A 320 7.05 15.59 -32.18
C CYS A 320 7.40 17.08 -32.13
N PHE A 321 8.60 17.43 -31.65
CA PHE A 321 9.05 18.82 -31.59
C PHE A 321 9.44 19.39 -32.97
N ASP A 322 9.95 18.53 -33.87
CA ASP A 322 10.37 18.94 -35.23
C ASP A 322 9.20 19.04 -36.25
N MET A 323 7.99 18.62 -35.87
CA MET A 323 6.80 18.74 -36.74
C MET A 323 5.93 19.96 -36.45
N GLU A 324 6.26 20.80 -35.47
CA GLU A 324 5.55 22.06 -35.14
C GLU A 324 6.31 23.33 -35.56
N LEU A 325 7.34 23.21 -36.38
CA LEU A 325 8.04 24.31 -37.06
C LEU A 325 7.79 24.25 -38.59
#